data_878489cf0ef7691f703f4a4ae356910e
#
_entry.id   878489cf0ef7691f703f4a4ae356910e
#
_cell.length_a   1.000
_cell.length_b   1.000
_cell.length_c   1.000
_cell.angle_alpha   90.00
_cell.angle_beta   90.00
_cell.angle_gamma   90.00
#
_symmetry.space_group_name_H-M   'P 1'
#
loop_
_entity.id
_entity.type
_entity.pdbx_description
1 polymer ?
#
loop_
_entity_poly.entity_id
_entity_poly.type
_entity_poly.pdbx_seq_one_letter_code
_entity_poly.pdbx_strand_id
1 'polypeptide(L)'
;MTKQQTSAMRNASIAKEEHEGSDNNNVDRSSSDAISDNDAERSNSHSEIDNESNFDMVPYSRFSHKQKMLLVVQCAFTGFFSTVAGSIYYPVLTIIERKFNITEELANVTIVVYFIFQGVAPSIMGGLADTFGRRPIVLWAILAYFCACIGLACAHNYAQILALRCLQAAGISPVIAINSGIMGDVTTKVERGGYVGLVAGFQVVGTAFGALIGAGLSSRWGWRAIFWFLAIGSGICLVFSTLLMPETKRTLVGNGSVTPRSFLNRSLILHVGSVKKTLHLDDPDPETLEPRTSVDFLAPLKILHIREIDILLSIAGLQFSTWTTHQTALTIVLSKKYNLSVAKIGLCFLPAGISTLTSIISAGRYLNWSYRTRKVKYNRWIKEQELQLMEKYKGDKNKVAELIHSNSHYTFNLVEARLHPAFVTLLLSSIGFTAFGWCISVKTPLAAVLCTSAFASLFSNCILTFSTTLIVDLFPSKASTATGCLNLFRCLLSAIFIAALTKMVEKMRYGGVFTFLSAITSSSSLLLFYLLKNGKQLSFDRIRANDKSAGRSVNKNSEKVPT
;
A
#
# COMPACT_ATOMS: atom_id res chain seq x y z
N MET A 1 33.75 -39.05 -11.30
CA MET A 1 34.46 -39.57 -10.12
C MET A 1 35.82 -38.92 -10.05
N THR A 2 36.23 -38.38 -8.91
CA THR A 2 37.47 -37.68 -8.61
C THR A 2 37.41 -36.15 -8.64
N LYS A 3 36.91 -35.57 -7.53
CA LYS A 3 37.40 -34.30 -6.95
C LYS A 3 36.62 -33.87 -5.68
N GLN A 4 35.69 -34.71 -5.18
CA GLN A 4 34.88 -34.38 -3.96
C GLN A 4 35.25 -35.20 -2.69
N GLN A 5 36.28 -36.05 -2.74
CA GLN A 5 36.68 -36.89 -1.60
C GLN A 5 37.94 -36.44 -0.87
N THR A 6 38.62 -35.36 -1.31
CA THR A 6 39.87 -34.92 -0.70
C THR A 6 39.73 -33.75 0.27
N SER A 7 38.53 -33.17 0.40
CA SER A 7 38.29 -32.04 1.34
C SER A 7 37.75 -32.47 2.72
N ALA A 8 37.32 -33.71 2.88
CA ALA A 8 36.73 -34.20 4.11
C ALA A 8 37.71 -34.80 5.15
N MET A 9 38.99 -34.97 4.77
CA MET A 9 40.00 -35.56 5.67
C MET A 9 41.02 -34.55 6.25
N ARG A 10 40.86 -33.27 5.99
CA ARG A 10 41.80 -32.23 6.49
C ARG A 10 41.29 -31.45 7.71
N ASN A 11 40.04 -31.64 8.14
CA ASN A 11 39.42 -30.94 9.27
C ASN A 11 39.26 -31.77 10.56
N ALA A 12 39.90 -32.92 10.65
CA ALA A 12 39.80 -33.80 11.79
C ALA A 12 41.06 -33.85 12.69
N SER A 13 42.08 -33.01 12.43
CA SER A 13 43.38 -33.10 13.16
C SER A 13 43.83 -31.85 13.92
N ILE A 14 42.94 -30.85 14.14
CA ILE A 14 43.29 -29.59 14.88
C ILE A 14 42.34 -29.34 16.08
N ALA A 15 41.78 -30.37 16.66
CA ALA A 15 40.96 -30.26 17.88
C ALA A 15 41.41 -31.20 18.98
N LYS A 16 42.67 -31.18 19.28
CA LYS A 16 43.26 -31.81 20.47
C LYS A 16 44.59 -31.14 20.80
N GLU A 17 44.56 -30.13 21.60
CA GLU A 17 45.63 -29.64 22.49
C GLU A 17 45.20 -28.24 22.95
N GLU A 18 44.84 -28.19 24.23
CA GLU A 18 45.01 -27.14 25.23
C GLU A 18 43.90 -27.18 26.25
N HIS A 19 44.08 -28.10 27.18
CA HIS A 19 43.58 -28.03 28.53
C HIS A 19 44.81 -28.14 29.43
N GLU A 20 45.11 -27.08 30.21
CA GLU A 20 45.68 -27.16 31.56
C GLU A 20 46.24 -25.81 32.05
N GLY A 21 45.85 -25.47 33.24
CA GLY A 21 46.58 -24.51 34.11
C GLY A 21 45.92 -23.12 34.25
N SER A 22 45.52 -22.67 35.34
CA SER A 22 45.61 -22.87 36.79
C SER A 22 44.99 -21.64 37.48
N ASP A 23 44.18 -21.92 38.46
CA ASP A 23 43.93 -21.29 39.78
C ASP A 23 44.28 -19.84 40.15
N ASN A 24 43.33 -19.31 40.93
CA ASN A 24 43.42 -18.41 42.10
C ASN A 24 43.46 -16.88 41.92
N ASN A 25 42.43 -16.16 42.32
CA ASN A 25 42.30 -15.56 43.67
C ASN A 25 41.03 -14.70 43.83
N ASN A 26 40.34 -14.96 44.94
CA ASN A 26 39.36 -14.16 45.63
C ASN A 26 39.79 -12.70 45.84
N VAL A 27 38.83 -11.75 45.83
CA VAL A 27 38.52 -10.88 46.99
C VAL A 27 37.25 -10.04 46.68
N ASP A 28 36.37 -10.01 47.68
CA ASP A 28 35.15 -9.22 47.83
C ASP A 28 35.22 -7.75 47.41
N ARG A 29 34.13 -7.24 46.83
CA ARG A 29 33.48 -6.01 47.30
C ARG A 29 32.06 -5.84 46.73
N SER A 30 31.21 -5.57 47.68
CA SER A 30 29.78 -5.31 47.64
C SER A 30 29.32 -4.13 46.80
N SER A 31 28.08 -4.31 46.25
CA SER A 31 26.99 -3.34 46.14
C SER A 31 27.26 -1.97 45.48
N SER A 32 26.66 -1.82 44.34
CA SER A 32 26.02 -0.70 43.71
C SER A 32 26.31 -0.72 42.18
N ASP A 33 25.32 -1.09 41.40
CA ASP A 33 25.10 -0.58 40.06
C ASP A 33 24.17 -1.53 39.26
N ALA A 34 22.88 -1.40 39.52
CA ALA A 34 21.83 -2.13 38.81
C ALA A 34 21.13 -1.20 37.79
N ILE A 35 21.87 -0.44 36.97
CA ILE A 35 21.28 0.42 35.89
C ILE A 35 22.13 0.45 34.59
N SER A 36 23.18 -0.34 34.42
CA SER A 36 24.01 -0.27 33.19
C SER A 36 24.00 -1.49 32.28
N ASP A 37 23.27 -2.57 32.60
CA ASP A 37 23.32 -3.81 31.81
C ASP A 37 22.36 -3.88 30.61
N ASN A 38 21.44 -2.93 30.48
CA ASN A 38 20.50 -2.94 29.33
C ASN A 38 21.03 -2.27 28.05
N ASP A 39 22.10 -1.49 28.12
CA ASP A 39 22.70 -0.84 26.94
C ASP A 39 23.89 -1.63 26.37
N ALA A 40 24.53 -2.49 27.18
CA ALA A 40 25.61 -3.38 26.71
C ALA A 40 25.07 -4.60 25.92
N GLU A 41 23.90 -5.14 26.27
CA GLU A 41 23.25 -6.19 25.48
C GLU A 41 22.68 -5.69 24.16
N ARG A 42 22.37 -4.39 24.04
CA ARG A 42 21.96 -3.78 22.77
C ARG A 42 23.11 -3.54 21.80
N SER A 43 24.32 -3.32 22.27
CA SER A 43 25.50 -3.14 21.41
C SER A 43 26.10 -4.47 20.96
N ASN A 44 26.02 -5.53 21.77
CA ASN A 44 26.52 -6.85 21.41
C ASN A 44 25.61 -7.62 20.45
N SER A 45 24.28 -7.42 20.50
CA SER A 45 23.38 -8.04 19.53
C SER A 45 23.46 -7.42 18.12
N HIS A 46 24.05 -6.23 17.96
CA HIS A 46 24.35 -5.64 16.65
C HIS A 46 25.72 -6.05 16.10
N SER A 47 26.69 -6.45 16.94
CA SER A 47 28.02 -6.84 16.50
C SER A 47 28.14 -8.34 16.16
N GLU A 48 27.27 -9.20 16.65
CA GLU A 48 27.24 -10.63 16.30
C GLU A 48 26.51 -10.95 14.99
N ILE A 49 25.71 -10.02 14.45
CA ILE A 49 25.07 -10.18 13.13
C ILE A 49 26.01 -9.77 11.98
N ASP A 50 27.07 -9.02 12.26
CA ASP A 50 27.98 -8.50 11.23
C ASP A 50 29.22 -9.39 10.97
N ASN A 51 29.38 -10.51 11.68
CA ASN A 51 30.56 -11.39 11.56
C ASN A 51 30.30 -12.77 10.91
N GLU A 52 29.13 -13.00 10.28
CA GLU A 52 28.95 -14.16 9.42
C GLU A 52 29.36 -13.86 7.98
N SER A 53 30.59 -14.30 7.65
CA SER A 53 31.11 -14.59 6.32
C SER A 53 31.13 -13.42 5.33
N ASN A 54 32.32 -12.82 5.15
CA ASN A 54 32.80 -12.20 3.91
C ASN A 54 32.88 -13.26 2.78
N PHE A 55 31.74 -13.76 2.36
CA PHE A 55 31.54 -14.15 0.97
C PHE A 55 31.14 -12.87 0.24
N ASP A 56 31.71 -12.58 -0.92
CA ASP A 56 31.37 -11.48 -1.82
C ASP A 56 29.90 -11.61 -2.28
N MET A 57 28.97 -11.34 -1.37
CA MET A 57 27.54 -11.36 -1.66
C MET A 57 27.22 -10.15 -2.51
N VAL A 58 26.92 -10.40 -3.78
CA VAL A 58 26.49 -9.37 -4.72
C VAL A 58 25.38 -8.53 -4.08
N PRO A 59 25.54 -7.21 -3.93
CA PRO A 59 24.59 -6.38 -3.22
C PRO A 59 23.23 -6.42 -3.89
N TYR A 60 22.15 -6.53 -3.08
CA TYR A 60 20.78 -6.54 -3.56
C TYR A 60 20.46 -5.38 -4.50
N SER A 61 21.01 -4.19 -4.23
CA SER A 61 20.87 -2.99 -5.04
C SER A 61 22.14 -2.14 -4.94
N ARG A 62 22.66 -1.70 -6.06
CA ARG A 62 23.81 -0.79 -6.14
C ARG A 62 23.44 0.69 -6.04
N PHE A 63 22.14 1.02 -5.87
CA PHE A 63 21.70 2.39 -5.67
C PHE A 63 22.17 2.92 -4.32
N SER A 64 22.91 4.04 -4.34
CA SER A 64 23.32 4.73 -3.11
C SER A 64 22.11 5.29 -2.33
N HIS A 65 22.31 5.57 -1.04
CA HIS A 65 21.27 6.17 -0.20
C HIS A 65 20.70 7.48 -0.80
N LYS A 66 21.56 8.33 -1.37
CA LYS A 66 21.13 9.58 -2.04
C LYS A 66 20.26 9.32 -3.27
N GLN A 67 20.61 8.31 -4.08
CA GLN A 67 19.83 7.92 -5.25
C GLN A 67 18.48 7.29 -4.85
N LYS A 68 18.46 6.44 -3.82
CA LYS A 68 17.22 5.91 -3.25
C LYS A 68 16.32 7.05 -2.73
N MET A 69 16.88 8.03 -2.04
CA MET A 69 16.14 9.20 -1.54
C MET A 69 15.60 10.07 -2.68
N LEU A 70 16.35 10.26 -3.77
CA LEU A 70 15.88 10.97 -4.96
C LEU A 70 14.65 10.27 -5.58
N LEU A 71 14.69 8.93 -5.69
CA LEU A 71 13.55 8.14 -6.15
C LEU A 71 12.36 8.25 -5.19
N VAL A 72 12.59 8.26 -3.87
CA VAL A 72 11.53 8.47 -2.87
C VAL A 72 10.85 9.82 -3.07
N VAL A 73 11.62 10.90 -3.21
CA VAL A 73 11.07 12.25 -3.44
C VAL A 73 10.23 12.26 -4.72
N GLN A 74 10.72 11.69 -5.80
CA GLN A 74 10.00 11.61 -7.07
C GLN A 74 8.69 10.80 -6.93
N CYS A 75 8.75 9.60 -6.33
CA CYS A 75 7.57 8.78 -6.09
C CYS A 75 6.58 9.46 -5.13
N ALA A 76 7.06 10.21 -4.15
CA ALA A 76 6.23 10.98 -3.22
C ALA A 76 5.48 12.11 -3.94
N PHE A 77 6.16 12.88 -4.79
CA PHE A 77 5.52 13.94 -5.57
C PHE A 77 4.49 13.41 -6.58
N THR A 78 4.84 12.40 -7.35
CA THR A 78 3.89 11.78 -8.29
C THR A 78 2.70 11.16 -7.58
N GLY A 79 2.93 10.51 -6.44
CA GLY A 79 1.88 9.97 -5.58
C GLY A 79 0.99 11.04 -4.95
N PHE A 80 1.56 12.18 -4.53
CA PHE A 80 0.81 13.33 -4.04
C PHE A 80 -0.17 13.85 -5.10
N PHE A 81 0.29 14.12 -6.33
CA PHE A 81 -0.59 14.58 -7.41
C PHE A 81 -1.65 13.54 -7.79
N SER A 82 -1.36 12.24 -7.64
CA SER A 82 -2.34 11.19 -7.85
C SER A 82 -3.50 11.26 -6.85
N THR A 83 -3.22 11.51 -5.60
CA THR A 83 -4.23 11.58 -4.54
C THR A 83 -4.95 12.92 -4.50
N VAL A 84 -4.25 14.02 -4.76
CA VAL A 84 -4.85 15.36 -4.91
C VAL A 84 -5.86 15.40 -6.04
N ALA A 85 -5.59 14.75 -7.18
CA ALA A 85 -6.46 14.76 -8.36
C ALA A 85 -7.90 14.29 -8.09
N GLY A 86 -8.08 13.38 -7.13
CA GLY A 86 -9.40 12.94 -6.68
C GLY A 86 -10.07 13.98 -5.78
N SER A 87 -9.37 14.44 -4.74
CA SER A 87 -9.95 15.28 -3.69
C SER A 87 -10.10 16.75 -4.07
N ILE A 88 -9.26 17.30 -4.94
CA ILE A 88 -9.29 18.69 -5.41
C ILE A 88 -10.59 19.04 -6.17
N TYR A 89 -11.25 18.03 -6.71
CA TYR A 89 -12.45 18.18 -7.54
C TYR A 89 -13.73 18.39 -6.72
N TYR A 90 -13.80 17.89 -5.48
CA TYR A 90 -15.01 17.98 -4.67
C TYR A 90 -15.56 19.41 -4.54
N PRO A 91 -14.79 20.43 -4.15
CA PRO A 91 -15.34 21.79 -3.97
C PRO A 91 -15.86 22.43 -5.23
N VAL A 92 -15.42 22.00 -6.41
CA VAL A 92 -15.81 22.60 -7.69
C VAL A 92 -17.00 21.90 -8.36
N LEU A 93 -17.46 20.78 -7.82
CA LEU A 93 -18.54 19.96 -8.40
C LEU A 93 -19.80 20.80 -8.67
N THR A 94 -20.24 21.59 -7.68
CA THR A 94 -21.41 22.46 -7.80
C THR A 94 -21.19 23.66 -8.72
N ILE A 95 -19.94 24.10 -8.91
CA ILE A 95 -19.61 25.15 -9.89
C ILE A 95 -19.78 24.59 -11.31
N ILE A 96 -19.31 23.37 -11.56
CA ILE A 96 -19.43 22.68 -12.85
C ILE A 96 -20.90 22.42 -13.19
N GLU A 97 -21.70 21.94 -12.20
CA GLU A 97 -23.14 21.77 -12.32
C GLU A 97 -23.81 23.06 -12.85
N ARG A 98 -23.54 24.21 -12.22
CA ARG A 98 -24.10 25.51 -12.63
C ARG A 98 -23.53 26.01 -13.95
N LYS A 99 -22.24 25.86 -14.20
CA LYS A 99 -21.57 26.40 -15.41
C LYS A 99 -22.04 25.74 -16.70
N PHE A 100 -22.25 24.40 -16.64
CA PHE A 100 -22.68 23.61 -17.80
C PHE A 100 -24.20 23.38 -17.85
N ASN A 101 -24.93 23.95 -16.88
CA ASN A 101 -26.39 23.80 -16.76
C ASN A 101 -26.85 22.35 -16.82
N ILE A 102 -26.16 21.48 -16.06
CA ILE A 102 -26.40 20.04 -15.96
C ILE A 102 -27.05 19.71 -14.64
N THR A 103 -27.67 18.54 -14.56
CA THR A 103 -28.25 18.02 -13.29
C THR A 103 -27.15 17.59 -12.32
N GLU A 104 -27.50 17.52 -11.01
CA GLU A 104 -26.61 16.98 -9.97
C GLU A 104 -26.17 15.55 -10.28
N GLU A 105 -27.06 14.73 -10.85
CA GLU A 105 -26.72 13.37 -11.29
C GLU A 105 -25.59 13.38 -12.33
N LEU A 106 -25.69 14.21 -13.36
CA LEU A 106 -24.65 14.34 -14.39
C LEU A 106 -23.34 14.89 -13.82
N ALA A 107 -23.41 15.81 -12.86
CA ALA A 107 -22.21 16.27 -12.16
C ALA A 107 -21.53 15.12 -11.40
N ASN A 108 -22.30 14.28 -10.70
CA ASN A 108 -21.78 13.09 -10.00
C ASN A 108 -21.18 12.06 -10.96
N VAL A 109 -21.70 11.91 -12.18
CA VAL A 109 -21.14 11.01 -13.20
C VAL A 109 -19.68 11.36 -13.52
N THR A 110 -19.26 12.63 -13.42
CA THR A 110 -17.85 13.01 -13.62
C THR A 110 -16.91 12.43 -12.55
N ILE A 111 -17.43 12.19 -11.34
CA ILE A 111 -16.71 11.48 -10.27
C ILE A 111 -16.76 9.96 -10.50
N VAL A 112 -17.92 9.46 -10.93
CA VAL A 112 -18.13 8.03 -11.21
C VAL A 112 -17.14 7.52 -12.25
N VAL A 113 -17.03 8.19 -13.40
CA VAL A 113 -16.09 7.78 -14.46
C VAL A 113 -14.65 7.86 -13.99
N TYR A 114 -14.31 8.86 -13.18
CA TYR A 114 -12.99 8.96 -12.58
C TYR A 114 -12.68 7.72 -11.72
N PHE A 115 -13.59 7.29 -10.84
CA PHE A 115 -13.38 6.10 -10.00
C PHE A 115 -13.32 4.80 -10.82
N ILE A 116 -14.13 4.65 -11.87
CA ILE A 116 -14.07 3.47 -12.74
C ILE A 116 -12.67 3.34 -13.35
N PHE A 117 -12.16 4.38 -13.97
CA PHE A 117 -10.83 4.35 -14.59
C PHE A 117 -9.70 4.29 -13.55
N GLN A 118 -9.88 4.91 -12.37
CA GLN A 118 -8.95 4.79 -11.24
C GLN A 118 -8.84 3.35 -10.73
N GLY A 119 -9.92 2.59 -10.79
CA GLY A 119 -9.91 1.17 -10.41
C GLY A 119 -9.24 0.28 -11.45
N VAL A 120 -9.61 0.45 -12.72
CA VAL A 120 -9.21 -0.44 -13.81
C VAL A 120 -7.77 -0.22 -14.26
N ALA A 121 -7.35 1.04 -14.43
CA ALA A 121 -6.07 1.39 -15.05
C ALA A 121 -4.83 0.81 -14.31
N PRO A 122 -4.74 0.79 -12.97
CA PRO A 122 -3.60 0.19 -12.28
C PRO A 122 -3.41 -1.29 -12.56
N SER A 123 -4.49 -2.03 -12.76
CA SER A 123 -4.44 -3.48 -13.04
C SER A 123 -3.81 -3.75 -14.41
N ILE A 124 -4.09 -2.91 -15.41
CA ILE A 124 -3.54 -3.03 -16.76
C ILE A 124 -2.10 -2.51 -16.80
N MET A 125 -1.90 -1.27 -16.35
CA MET A 125 -0.61 -0.59 -16.43
C MET A 125 0.45 -1.19 -15.50
N GLY A 126 0.05 -1.79 -14.36
CA GLY A 126 0.94 -2.52 -13.48
C GLY A 126 1.59 -3.71 -14.19
N GLY A 127 0.80 -4.52 -14.90
CA GLY A 127 1.31 -5.63 -15.70
C GLY A 127 2.25 -5.18 -16.84
N LEU A 128 1.90 -4.08 -17.52
CA LEU A 128 2.77 -3.49 -18.54
C LEU A 128 4.09 -2.98 -17.95
N ALA A 129 4.05 -2.36 -16.76
CA ALA A 129 5.25 -1.90 -16.05
C ALA A 129 6.16 -3.05 -15.60
N ASP A 130 5.60 -4.22 -15.33
CA ASP A 130 6.35 -5.42 -15.00
C ASP A 130 7.10 -6.01 -16.21
N THR A 131 6.60 -5.78 -17.43
CA THR A 131 7.15 -6.33 -18.67
C THR A 131 8.06 -5.35 -19.40
N PHE A 132 7.58 -4.12 -19.62
CA PHE A 132 8.30 -3.11 -20.42
C PHE A 132 9.26 -2.25 -19.57
N GLY A 133 9.18 -2.34 -18.26
CA GLY A 133 9.93 -1.53 -17.31
C GLY A 133 9.07 -0.48 -16.61
N ARG A 134 9.57 -0.03 -15.45
CA ARG A 134 8.85 0.96 -14.61
C ARG A 134 8.85 2.34 -15.25
N ARG A 135 10.02 2.76 -15.74
CA ARG A 135 10.26 4.11 -16.27
C ARG A 135 9.34 4.46 -17.45
N PRO A 136 9.27 3.70 -18.56
CA PRO A 136 8.48 4.08 -19.72
C PRO A 136 6.99 4.17 -19.39
N ILE A 137 6.47 3.27 -18.55
CA ILE A 137 5.06 3.27 -18.18
C ILE A 137 4.72 4.45 -17.27
N VAL A 138 5.58 4.82 -16.32
CA VAL A 138 5.41 6.02 -15.49
C VAL A 138 5.43 7.29 -16.35
N LEU A 139 6.35 7.41 -17.30
CA LEU A 139 6.42 8.56 -18.21
C LEU A 139 5.15 8.68 -19.06
N TRP A 140 4.68 7.59 -19.66
CA TRP A 140 3.42 7.55 -20.41
C TRP A 140 2.22 7.92 -19.54
N ALA A 141 2.14 7.39 -18.35
CA ALA A 141 1.07 7.64 -17.39
C ALA A 141 1.01 9.13 -17.01
N ILE A 142 2.15 9.73 -16.64
CA ILE A 142 2.22 11.15 -16.27
C ILE A 142 1.95 12.05 -17.49
N LEU A 143 2.44 11.69 -18.69
CA LEU A 143 2.18 12.43 -19.92
C LEU A 143 0.68 12.44 -20.26
N ALA A 144 0.01 11.29 -20.24
CA ALA A 144 -1.42 11.19 -20.47
C ALA A 144 -2.21 12.02 -19.44
N TYR A 145 -1.80 11.98 -18.18
CA TYR A 145 -2.39 12.81 -17.12
C TYR A 145 -2.19 14.31 -17.36
N PHE A 146 -0.98 14.72 -17.71
CA PHE A 146 -0.63 16.10 -18.04
C PHE A 146 -1.50 16.64 -19.19
N CYS A 147 -1.58 15.91 -20.31
CA CYS A 147 -2.42 16.27 -21.43
C CYS A 147 -3.91 16.34 -21.06
N ALA A 148 -4.39 15.39 -20.25
CA ALA A 148 -5.77 15.39 -19.77
C ALA A 148 -6.06 16.62 -18.89
N CYS A 149 -5.13 17.04 -18.02
CA CYS A 149 -5.28 18.22 -17.18
C CYS A 149 -5.34 19.51 -18.01
N ILE A 150 -4.49 19.66 -19.03
CA ILE A 150 -4.56 20.80 -19.96
C ILE A 150 -5.90 20.80 -20.69
N GLY A 151 -6.33 19.65 -21.22
CA GLY A 151 -7.61 19.52 -21.89
C GLY A 151 -8.78 19.90 -20.98
N LEU A 152 -8.77 19.46 -19.71
CA LEU A 152 -9.80 19.84 -18.73
C LEU A 152 -9.80 21.34 -18.41
N ALA A 153 -8.63 21.97 -18.33
CA ALA A 153 -8.51 23.42 -18.12
C ALA A 153 -9.10 24.19 -19.31
N CYS A 154 -9.02 23.64 -20.53
CA CYS A 154 -9.54 24.23 -21.77
C CYS A 154 -10.94 23.73 -22.15
N ALA A 155 -11.59 22.90 -21.34
CA ALA A 155 -12.88 22.28 -21.70
C ALA A 155 -14.00 23.32 -21.83
N HIS A 156 -14.81 23.15 -22.88
CA HIS A 156 -15.94 24.03 -23.22
C HIS A 156 -17.31 23.36 -23.06
N ASN A 157 -17.37 22.03 -23.07
CA ASN A 157 -18.62 21.29 -22.92
C ASN A 157 -18.48 20.11 -21.95
N TYR A 158 -19.64 19.60 -21.50
CA TYR A 158 -19.69 18.51 -20.51
C TYR A 158 -19.08 17.20 -21.04
N ALA A 159 -19.30 16.85 -22.32
CA ALA A 159 -18.77 15.62 -22.89
C ALA A 159 -17.23 15.60 -22.89
N GLN A 160 -16.59 16.76 -23.15
CA GLN A 160 -15.14 16.90 -23.04
C GLN A 160 -14.67 16.67 -21.61
N ILE A 161 -15.36 17.24 -20.62
CA ILE A 161 -15.01 17.01 -19.19
C ILE A 161 -15.09 15.51 -18.90
N LEU A 162 -16.15 14.84 -19.31
CA LEU A 162 -16.36 13.43 -19.04
C LEU A 162 -15.23 12.56 -19.63
N ALA A 163 -14.95 12.73 -20.92
CA ALA A 163 -13.90 11.97 -21.62
C ALA A 163 -12.50 12.24 -21.02
N LEU A 164 -12.20 13.51 -20.75
CA LEU A 164 -10.91 13.89 -20.19
C LEU A 164 -10.74 13.47 -18.72
N ARG A 165 -11.82 13.35 -17.96
CA ARG A 165 -11.81 12.77 -16.61
C ARG A 165 -11.47 11.28 -16.63
N CYS A 166 -11.96 10.54 -17.64
CA CYS A 166 -11.56 9.14 -17.85
C CYS A 166 -10.05 9.04 -18.10
N LEU A 167 -9.53 9.87 -19.02
CA LEU A 167 -8.11 9.89 -19.37
C LEU A 167 -7.24 10.35 -18.18
N GLN A 168 -7.70 11.36 -17.45
CA GLN A 168 -7.03 11.87 -16.24
C GLN A 168 -6.85 10.77 -15.19
N ALA A 169 -7.93 10.02 -14.92
CA ALA A 169 -7.89 8.93 -13.97
C ALA A 169 -7.00 7.78 -14.45
N ALA A 170 -7.12 7.38 -15.72
CA ALA A 170 -6.31 6.33 -16.32
C ALA A 170 -4.81 6.65 -16.32
N GLY A 171 -4.45 7.93 -16.49
CA GLY A 171 -3.06 8.38 -16.49
C GLY A 171 -2.43 8.33 -15.10
N ILE A 172 -3.10 8.89 -14.09
CA ILE A 172 -2.42 9.11 -12.79
C ILE A 172 -2.54 7.94 -11.81
N SER A 173 -3.63 7.15 -11.85
CA SER A 173 -3.89 6.12 -10.85
C SER A 173 -2.87 4.96 -10.84
N PRO A 174 -2.29 4.51 -11.97
CA PRO A 174 -1.31 3.44 -11.96
C PRO A 174 -0.01 3.80 -11.24
N VAL A 175 0.32 5.09 -11.16
CA VAL A 175 1.59 5.59 -10.61
C VAL A 175 1.78 5.16 -9.16
N ILE A 176 0.72 5.11 -8.35
CA ILE A 176 0.79 4.67 -6.93
C ILE A 176 1.27 3.22 -6.84
N ALA A 177 0.71 2.33 -7.64
CA ALA A 177 1.09 0.91 -7.64
C ALA A 177 2.52 0.72 -8.18
N ILE A 178 2.88 1.45 -9.24
CA ILE A 178 4.21 1.39 -9.84
C ILE A 178 5.26 1.95 -8.88
N ASN A 179 4.98 3.05 -8.15
CA ASN A 179 5.87 3.61 -7.13
C ASN A 179 6.20 2.61 -6.03
N SER A 180 5.21 1.84 -5.59
CA SER A 180 5.43 0.75 -4.62
C SER A 180 6.35 -0.34 -5.19
N GLY A 181 6.20 -0.66 -6.49
CA GLY A 181 7.07 -1.57 -7.22
C GLY A 181 8.51 -1.03 -7.32
N ILE A 182 8.70 0.25 -7.65
CA ILE A 182 10.01 0.91 -7.72
C ILE A 182 10.73 0.80 -6.37
N MET A 183 10.04 1.10 -5.27
CA MET A 183 10.63 0.96 -3.93
C MET A 183 10.98 -0.49 -3.63
N GLY A 184 10.16 -1.44 -4.07
CA GLY A 184 10.44 -2.88 -3.95
C GLY A 184 11.68 -3.33 -4.72
N ASP A 185 11.91 -2.76 -5.91
CA ASP A 185 13.02 -3.12 -6.80
C ASP A 185 14.38 -2.61 -6.28
N VAL A 186 14.40 -1.43 -5.58
CA VAL A 186 15.66 -0.77 -5.16
C VAL A 186 16.00 -0.93 -3.68
N THR A 187 15.09 -1.44 -2.84
CA THR A 187 15.29 -1.55 -1.39
C THR A 187 15.23 -2.99 -0.90
N THR A 188 16.10 -3.36 0.05
CA THR A 188 16.05 -4.64 0.75
C THR A 188 14.78 -4.77 1.57
N LYS A 189 14.41 -6.00 1.97
CA LYS A 189 13.20 -6.25 2.80
C LYS A 189 13.25 -5.49 4.13
N VAL A 190 14.44 -5.27 4.69
CA VAL A 190 14.64 -4.57 5.97
C VAL A 190 14.40 -3.06 5.82
N GLU A 191 14.96 -2.44 4.77
CA GLU A 191 14.87 -1.00 4.52
C GLU A 191 13.53 -0.56 3.92
N ARG A 192 12.87 -1.46 3.16
CA ARG A 192 11.67 -1.18 2.35
C ARG A 192 10.57 -0.47 3.14
N GLY A 193 10.33 -0.87 4.38
CA GLY A 193 9.28 -0.29 5.21
C GLY A 193 9.42 1.22 5.42
N GLY A 194 10.65 1.69 5.65
CA GLY A 194 10.92 3.13 5.84
C GLY A 194 10.68 3.94 4.56
N TYR A 195 11.22 3.49 3.43
CA TYR A 195 11.09 4.19 2.15
C TYR A 195 9.65 4.21 1.62
N VAL A 196 8.95 3.07 1.66
CA VAL A 196 7.53 2.99 1.28
C VAL A 196 6.66 3.85 2.20
N GLY A 197 6.99 3.88 3.50
CA GLY A 197 6.29 4.72 4.47
C GLY A 197 6.40 6.22 4.17
N LEU A 198 7.57 6.70 3.74
CA LEU A 198 7.76 8.09 3.32
C LEU A 198 6.91 8.44 2.08
N VAL A 199 6.93 7.58 1.05
CA VAL A 199 6.12 7.77 -0.17
C VAL A 199 4.63 7.80 0.17
N ALA A 200 4.16 6.83 0.97
CA ALA A 200 2.76 6.74 1.37
C ALA A 200 2.33 7.93 2.24
N GLY A 201 3.21 8.44 3.11
CA GLY A 201 2.94 9.61 3.94
C GLY A 201 2.59 10.84 3.11
N PHE A 202 3.34 11.11 2.03
CA PHE A 202 3.07 12.23 1.13
C PHE A 202 1.74 12.08 0.36
N GLN A 203 1.38 10.86 -0.03
CA GLN A 203 0.09 10.57 -0.68
C GLN A 203 -1.09 10.91 0.24
N VAL A 204 -0.96 10.63 1.53
CA VAL A 204 -2.00 10.94 2.52
C VAL A 204 -2.22 12.43 2.66
N VAL A 205 -1.15 13.24 2.63
CA VAL A 205 -1.23 14.71 2.63
C VAL A 205 -2.05 15.21 1.44
N GLY A 206 -1.85 14.63 0.25
CA GLY A 206 -2.63 14.96 -0.95
C GLY A 206 -4.13 14.69 -0.78
N THR A 207 -4.49 13.57 -0.20
CA THR A 207 -5.90 13.24 0.09
C THR A 207 -6.52 14.20 1.11
N ALA A 208 -5.78 14.54 2.16
CA ALA A 208 -6.26 15.35 3.27
C ALA A 208 -6.48 16.82 2.88
N PHE A 209 -5.56 17.39 2.11
CA PHE A 209 -5.57 18.81 1.78
C PHE A 209 -6.00 19.15 0.36
N GLY A 210 -6.24 18.15 -0.50
CA GLY A 210 -6.60 18.39 -1.91
C GLY A 210 -7.86 19.23 -2.07
N ALA A 211 -8.90 18.97 -1.28
CA ALA A 211 -10.14 19.77 -1.32
C ALA A 211 -9.90 21.23 -0.88
N LEU A 212 -9.07 21.47 0.14
CA LEU A 212 -8.69 22.81 0.57
C LEU A 212 -7.94 23.56 -0.53
N ILE A 213 -6.94 22.92 -1.15
CA ILE A 213 -6.19 23.48 -2.29
C ILE A 213 -7.13 23.81 -3.44
N GLY A 214 -8.05 22.88 -3.77
CA GLY A 214 -9.04 23.08 -4.83
C GLY A 214 -9.97 24.23 -4.59
N ALA A 215 -10.46 24.36 -3.37
CA ALA A 215 -11.32 25.48 -2.98
C ALA A 215 -10.58 26.83 -3.01
N GLY A 216 -9.35 26.87 -2.51
CA GLY A 216 -8.51 28.07 -2.53
C GLY A 216 -8.24 28.56 -3.97
N LEU A 217 -7.82 27.66 -4.85
CA LEU A 217 -7.56 27.96 -6.27
C LEU A 217 -8.83 28.40 -6.99
N SER A 218 -9.91 27.63 -6.83
CA SER A 218 -11.15 27.88 -7.57
C SER A 218 -11.89 29.14 -7.11
N SER A 219 -11.75 29.53 -5.83
CA SER A 219 -12.37 30.75 -5.31
C SER A 219 -11.75 32.03 -5.88
N ARG A 220 -10.44 32.00 -6.20
CA ARG A 220 -9.71 33.18 -6.70
C ARG A 220 -9.60 33.22 -8.22
N TRP A 221 -9.35 32.09 -8.87
CA TRP A 221 -9.07 31.99 -10.30
C TRP A 221 -10.09 31.14 -11.08
N GLY A 222 -11.19 30.73 -10.44
CA GLY A 222 -12.23 29.93 -11.05
C GLY A 222 -11.87 28.43 -11.12
N TRP A 223 -12.87 27.61 -11.49
CA TRP A 223 -12.75 26.16 -11.45
C TRP A 223 -11.65 25.57 -12.38
N ARG A 224 -11.28 26.28 -13.44
CA ARG A 224 -10.21 25.84 -14.36
C ARG A 224 -8.82 25.86 -13.69
N ALA A 225 -8.63 26.69 -12.67
CA ALA A 225 -7.35 26.83 -11.96
C ALA A 225 -6.89 25.54 -11.29
N ILE A 226 -7.82 24.66 -10.86
CA ILE A 226 -7.45 23.37 -10.28
C ILE A 226 -6.75 22.47 -11.32
N PHE A 227 -7.21 22.50 -12.57
CA PHE A 227 -6.63 21.69 -13.64
C PHE A 227 -5.29 22.27 -14.11
N TRP A 228 -5.14 23.60 -14.13
CA TRP A 228 -3.85 24.24 -14.38
C TRP A 228 -2.82 23.91 -13.28
N PHE A 229 -3.23 23.93 -12.01
CA PHE A 229 -2.37 23.49 -10.91
C PHE A 229 -1.91 22.04 -11.08
N LEU A 230 -2.82 21.14 -11.44
CA LEU A 230 -2.51 19.74 -11.68
C LEU A 230 -1.61 19.57 -12.93
N ALA A 231 -1.86 20.34 -13.99
CA ALA A 231 -1.04 20.34 -15.19
C ALA A 231 0.40 20.82 -14.90
N ILE A 232 0.56 21.94 -14.22
CA ILE A 232 1.88 22.46 -13.86
C ILE A 232 2.64 21.44 -12.98
N GLY A 233 1.98 20.93 -11.95
CA GLY A 233 2.60 19.94 -11.06
C GLY A 233 2.98 18.65 -11.76
N SER A 234 2.12 18.10 -12.61
CA SER A 234 2.43 16.91 -13.40
C SER A 234 3.46 17.18 -14.48
N GLY A 235 3.49 18.36 -15.07
CA GLY A 235 4.54 18.78 -16.00
C GLY A 235 5.92 18.80 -15.33
N ILE A 236 6.01 19.36 -14.13
CA ILE A 236 7.24 19.31 -13.31
C ILE A 236 7.62 17.85 -13.02
N CYS A 237 6.66 17.01 -12.57
CA CYS A 237 6.91 15.59 -12.34
C CYS A 237 7.40 14.87 -13.60
N LEU A 238 6.83 15.19 -14.77
CA LEU A 238 7.22 14.60 -16.06
C LEU A 238 8.66 14.96 -16.42
N VAL A 239 9.05 16.23 -16.28
CA VAL A 239 10.41 16.69 -16.54
C VAL A 239 11.39 16.00 -15.59
N PHE A 240 11.13 16.01 -14.28
CA PHE A 240 11.98 15.32 -13.31
C PHE A 240 12.08 13.82 -13.58
N SER A 241 10.97 13.16 -13.91
CA SER A 241 10.97 11.72 -14.22
C SER A 241 11.76 11.42 -15.50
N THR A 242 11.65 12.26 -16.52
CA THR A 242 12.39 12.10 -17.77
C THR A 242 13.89 12.24 -17.57
N LEU A 243 14.32 13.20 -16.76
CA LEU A 243 15.72 13.51 -16.53
C LEU A 243 16.38 12.55 -15.52
N LEU A 244 15.71 12.33 -14.37
CA LEU A 244 16.35 11.76 -13.18
C LEU A 244 15.93 10.33 -12.86
N MET A 245 14.77 9.84 -13.35
CA MET A 245 14.31 8.50 -13.03
C MET A 245 15.09 7.43 -13.82
N PRO A 246 15.96 6.59 -13.20
CA PRO A 246 16.51 5.43 -13.85
C PRO A 246 15.46 4.30 -13.98
N GLU A 247 15.70 3.34 -14.85
CA GLU A 247 14.95 2.08 -14.83
C GLU A 247 15.33 1.30 -13.57
N THR A 248 14.32 0.69 -12.93
CA THR A 248 14.52 -0.04 -11.67
C THR A 248 14.10 -1.50 -11.74
N LYS A 249 13.39 -1.89 -12.80
CA LYS A 249 12.88 -3.26 -12.94
C LYS A 249 14.00 -4.29 -13.00
N ARG A 250 14.07 -5.18 -12.03
CA ARG A 250 15.16 -6.16 -11.87
C ARG A 250 15.31 -7.13 -13.03
N THR A 251 14.24 -7.42 -13.78
CA THR A 251 14.31 -8.23 -15.01
C THR A 251 15.01 -7.53 -16.17
N LEU A 252 15.23 -6.20 -16.10
CA LEU A 252 15.87 -5.38 -17.14
C LEU A 252 17.23 -4.85 -16.73
N VAL A 253 17.42 -4.51 -15.44
CA VAL A 253 18.64 -3.85 -14.93
C VAL A 253 19.31 -4.61 -13.78
N GLY A 254 18.79 -5.77 -13.36
CA GLY A 254 19.35 -6.56 -12.27
C GLY A 254 19.38 -5.78 -10.96
N ASN A 255 20.54 -5.69 -10.33
CA ASN A 255 20.80 -4.87 -9.14
C ASN A 255 21.04 -3.37 -9.46
N GLY A 256 20.86 -2.95 -10.70
CA GLY A 256 21.11 -1.60 -11.21
C GLY A 256 22.40 -1.46 -12.03
N SER A 257 23.21 -2.52 -12.17
CA SER A 257 24.47 -2.50 -12.92
C SER A 257 24.30 -2.70 -14.43
N VAL A 258 23.19 -3.34 -14.86
CA VAL A 258 22.96 -3.64 -16.27
C VAL A 258 22.29 -2.47 -16.97
N THR A 259 22.89 -1.98 -18.06
CA THR A 259 22.29 -0.92 -18.88
C THR A 259 21.12 -1.45 -19.70
N PRO A 260 19.92 -0.84 -19.62
CA PRO A 260 18.77 -1.29 -20.39
C PRO A 260 18.99 -1.11 -21.90
N ARG A 261 18.52 -2.07 -22.70
CA ARG A 261 18.66 -2.04 -24.16
C ARG A 261 17.79 -0.96 -24.82
N SER A 262 16.56 -0.74 -24.32
CA SER A 262 15.62 0.22 -24.89
C SER A 262 16.01 1.67 -24.54
N PHE A 263 15.95 2.57 -25.52
CA PHE A 263 16.16 4.01 -25.33
C PHE A 263 15.18 4.62 -24.29
N LEU A 264 13.94 4.18 -24.28
CA LEU A 264 12.93 4.67 -23.32
C LEU A 264 13.26 4.31 -21.86
N ASN A 265 14.05 3.26 -21.65
CA ASN A 265 14.48 2.83 -20.31
C ASN A 265 15.80 3.50 -19.87
N ARG A 266 16.48 4.23 -20.76
CA ARG A 266 17.70 4.97 -20.44
C ARG A 266 17.35 6.35 -19.94
N SER A 267 17.81 6.72 -18.75
CA SER A 267 17.66 8.08 -18.20
C SER A 267 18.94 8.89 -18.42
N LEU A 268 18.78 10.21 -18.50
CA LEU A 268 19.93 11.11 -18.65
C LEU A 268 20.88 11.08 -17.45
N ILE A 269 20.37 10.77 -16.25
CA ILE A 269 21.17 10.66 -15.03
C ILE A 269 22.24 9.55 -15.12
N LEU A 270 22.04 8.52 -15.95
CA LEU A 270 23.04 7.45 -16.15
C LEU A 270 24.30 7.93 -16.87
N HIS A 271 24.26 9.08 -17.56
CA HIS A 271 25.43 9.69 -18.20
C HIS A 271 26.27 10.51 -17.21
N VAL A 272 25.78 10.78 -15.99
CA VAL A 272 26.53 11.47 -14.95
C VAL A 272 27.61 10.52 -14.41
N GLY A 273 28.88 10.91 -14.53
CA GLY A 273 30.02 10.07 -14.17
C GLY A 273 29.99 9.52 -12.74
N SER A 274 29.50 10.28 -11.78
CA SER A 274 29.32 9.83 -10.39
C SER A 274 28.29 8.70 -10.28
N VAL A 275 27.17 8.79 -11.03
CA VAL A 275 26.12 7.76 -11.02
C VAL A 275 26.63 6.50 -11.75
N LYS A 276 27.32 6.68 -12.87
CA LYS A 276 27.92 5.60 -13.64
C LYS A 276 28.89 4.76 -12.79
N LYS A 277 29.76 5.45 -12.02
CA LYS A 277 30.71 4.79 -11.09
C LYS A 277 29.97 4.06 -9.95
N THR A 278 28.97 4.69 -9.34
CA THR A 278 28.24 4.08 -8.20
C THR A 278 27.46 2.82 -8.62
N LEU A 279 26.88 2.82 -9.80
CA LEU A 279 26.11 1.67 -10.33
C LEU A 279 27.01 0.60 -10.97
N HIS A 280 28.31 0.86 -11.09
CA HIS A 280 29.28 -0.03 -11.78
C HIS A 280 28.78 -0.43 -13.19
N LEU A 281 28.32 0.57 -13.96
CA LEU A 281 27.80 0.31 -15.32
C LEU A 281 28.89 -0.18 -16.31
N ASP A 282 30.16 -0.03 -15.97
CA ASP A 282 31.31 -0.53 -16.74
C ASP A 282 31.61 -2.00 -16.42
N ASP A 283 31.10 -2.53 -15.30
CA ASP A 283 31.22 -3.92 -14.86
C ASP A 283 29.85 -4.48 -14.48
N PRO A 284 29.01 -4.86 -15.46
CA PRO A 284 27.65 -5.32 -15.23
C PRO A 284 27.62 -6.73 -14.67
N ASP A 285 26.69 -7.00 -13.71
CA ASP A 285 26.42 -8.34 -13.16
C ASP A 285 25.16 -8.95 -13.83
N PRO A 286 25.27 -9.62 -14.97
CA PRO A 286 24.10 -10.20 -15.66
C PRO A 286 23.43 -11.33 -14.87
N GLU A 287 24.13 -11.96 -13.92
CA GLU A 287 23.59 -13.01 -13.05
C GLU A 287 22.50 -12.48 -12.07
N THR A 288 22.46 -11.16 -11.84
CA THR A 288 21.44 -10.51 -10.99
C THR A 288 20.12 -10.27 -11.70
N LEU A 289 20.04 -10.54 -13.02
CA LEU A 289 18.82 -10.39 -13.79
C LEU A 289 17.79 -11.45 -13.37
N GLU A 290 16.63 -11.01 -12.94
CA GLU A 290 15.51 -11.91 -12.65
C GLU A 290 14.90 -12.46 -13.95
N PRO A 291 14.35 -13.68 -13.95
CA PRO A 291 13.68 -14.24 -15.13
C PRO A 291 12.49 -13.38 -15.53
N ARG A 292 12.29 -13.20 -16.85
CA ARG A 292 11.15 -12.44 -17.37
C ARG A 292 9.84 -13.15 -17.04
N THR A 293 8.92 -12.41 -16.44
CA THR A 293 7.56 -12.87 -16.20
C THR A 293 6.65 -12.42 -17.35
N SER A 294 5.79 -13.29 -17.83
CA SER A 294 4.74 -12.92 -18.79
C SER A 294 3.69 -12.04 -18.14
N VAL A 295 3.07 -11.13 -18.93
CA VAL A 295 1.97 -10.30 -18.44
C VAL A 295 0.75 -11.19 -18.17
N ASP A 296 0.30 -11.23 -16.94
CA ASP A 296 -0.97 -11.86 -16.56
C ASP A 296 -1.98 -10.77 -16.20
N PHE A 297 -2.71 -10.27 -17.20
CA PHE A 297 -3.76 -9.25 -16.99
C PHE A 297 -4.91 -9.75 -16.11
N LEU A 298 -5.07 -11.07 -15.99
CA LEU A 298 -6.11 -11.68 -15.17
C LEU A 298 -5.60 -11.97 -13.74
N ALA A 299 -4.34 -11.69 -13.43
CA ALA A 299 -3.80 -11.93 -12.09
C ALA A 299 -4.62 -11.26 -10.97
N PRO A 300 -5.10 -10.00 -11.11
CA PRO A 300 -5.99 -9.41 -10.10
C PRO A 300 -7.31 -10.18 -9.94
N LEU A 301 -7.88 -10.70 -11.04
CA LEU A 301 -9.14 -11.46 -11.00
C LEU A 301 -8.96 -12.85 -10.41
N LYS A 302 -7.79 -13.49 -10.61
CA LYS A 302 -7.47 -14.78 -10.00
C LYS A 302 -7.38 -14.70 -8.47
N ILE A 303 -6.98 -13.54 -7.95
CA ILE A 303 -6.91 -13.27 -6.51
C ILE A 303 -8.32 -13.22 -5.90
N LEU A 304 -9.34 -12.79 -6.64
CA LEU A 304 -10.74 -12.75 -6.19
C LEU A 304 -11.34 -14.13 -5.88
N HIS A 305 -10.71 -15.23 -6.27
CA HIS A 305 -11.17 -16.58 -5.93
C HIS A 305 -10.73 -17.06 -4.53
N ILE A 306 -10.01 -16.21 -3.80
CA ILE A 306 -9.50 -16.52 -2.45
C ILE A 306 -10.46 -15.92 -1.42
N ARG A 307 -11.22 -16.77 -0.71
CA ARG A 307 -12.27 -16.37 0.24
C ARG A 307 -11.85 -15.32 1.27
N GLU A 308 -10.64 -15.43 1.81
CA GLU A 308 -10.09 -14.46 2.77
C GLU A 308 -10.02 -13.06 2.16
N ILE A 309 -9.64 -13.00 0.89
CA ILE A 309 -9.48 -11.75 0.15
C ILE A 309 -10.83 -11.16 -0.19
N ASP A 310 -11.77 -11.94 -0.70
CA ASP A 310 -13.11 -11.46 -1.05
C ASP A 310 -13.81 -10.80 0.15
N ILE A 311 -13.69 -11.43 1.32
CA ILE A 311 -14.24 -10.86 2.56
C ILE A 311 -13.56 -9.53 2.88
N LEU A 312 -12.23 -9.50 2.81
CA LEU A 312 -11.46 -8.31 3.14
C LEU A 312 -11.69 -7.17 2.14
N LEU A 313 -11.81 -7.50 0.85
CA LEU A 313 -12.16 -6.56 -0.22
C LEU A 313 -13.56 -5.99 -0.02
N SER A 314 -14.51 -6.83 0.38
CA SER A 314 -15.89 -6.41 0.64
C SER A 314 -15.96 -5.42 1.80
N ILE A 315 -15.30 -5.71 2.93
CA ILE A 315 -15.26 -4.82 4.10
C ILE A 315 -14.61 -3.48 3.73
N ALA A 316 -13.41 -3.52 3.12
CA ALA A 316 -12.67 -2.32 2.76
C ALA A 316 -13.37 -1.53 1.63
N GLY A 317 -13.96 -2.23 0.65
CA GLY A 317 -14.68 -1.62 -0.45
C GLY A 317 -15.94 -0.89 -0.02
N LEU A 318 -16.78 -1.52 0.81
CA LEU A 318 -17.98 -0.89 1.37
C LEU A 318 -17.63 0.34 2.21
N GLN A 319 -16.60 0.22 3.05
CA GLN A 319 -16.16 1.32 3.89
C GLN A 319 -15.64 2.51 3.08
N PHE A 320 -14.81 2.25 2.06
CA PHE A 320 -14.29 3.29 1.17
C PHE A 320 -15.42 3.95 0.36
N SER A 321 -16.37 3.16 -0.13
CA SER A 321 -17.52 3.67 -0.89
C SER A 321 -18.40 4.57 -0.05
N THR A 322 -18.68 4.20 1.19
CA THR A 322 -19.43 5.04 2.13
C THR A 322 -18.70 6.34 2.43
N TRP A 323 -17.37 6.29 2.61
CA TRP A 323 -16.54 7.47 2.84
C TRP A 323 -16.52 8.41 1.65
N THR A 324 -16.35 7.90 0.41
CA THR A 324 -16.36 8.76 -0.81
C THR A 324 -17.74 9.35 -1.10
N THR A 325 -18.80 8.59 -0.85
CA THR A 325 -20.18 9.07 -0.96
C THR A 325 -20.46 10.18 0.07
N HIS A 326 -19.95 10.03 1.30
CA HIS A 326 -20.00 11.07 2.33
C HIS A 326 -19.28 12.35 1.87
N GLN A 327 -18.09 12.26 1.29
CA GLN A 327 -17.35 13.42 0.79
C GLN A 327 -18.11 14.17 -0.33
N THR A 328 -18.75 13.41 -1.24
CA THR A 328 -19.59 13.97 -2.29
C THR A 328 -20.82 14.66 -1.71
N ALA A 329 -21.54 14.00 -0.78
CA ALA A 329 -22.72 14.55 -0.12
C ALA A 329 -22.37 15.81 0.68
N LEU A 330 -21.24 15.81 1.41
CA LEU A 330 -20.78 16.97 2.18
C LEU A 330 -20.64 18.20 1.29
N THR A 331 -20.01 18.05 0.10
CA THR A 331 -19.86 19.14 -0.88
C THR A 331 -21.20 19.72 -1.29
N ILE A 332 -22.14 18.85 -1.70
CA ILE A 332 -23.46 19.25 -2.18
C ILE A 332 -24.24 19.99 -1.10
N VAL A 333 -24.21 19.45 0.11
CA VAL A 333 -24.93 20.01 1.26
C VAL A 333 -24.36 21.35 1.69
N LEU A 334 -23.04 21.49 1.80
CA LEU A 334 -22.39 22.75 2.15
C LEU A 334 -22.71 23.86 1.14
N SER A 335 -22.79 23.50 -0.15
CA SER A 335 -23.13 24.43 -1.22
C SER A 335 -24.63 24.77 -1.26
N LYS A 336 -25.54 23.75 -1.28
CA LYS A 336 -26.96 23.94 -1.52
C LYS A 336 -27.78 24.24 -0.25
N LYS A 337 -27.44 23.59 0.87
CA LYS A 337 -28.23 23.71 2.11
C LYS A 337 -27.71 24.80 3.07
N TYR A 338 -26.37 24.94 3.13
CA TYR A 338 -25.72 25.95 3.96
C TYR A 338 -25.30 27.21 3.17
N ASN A 339 -25.46 27.23 1.85
CA ASN A 339 -25.14 28.34 0.94
C ASN A 339 -23.72 28.90 1.15
N LEU A 340 -22.75 28.04 1.43
CA LEU A 340 -21.37 28.44 1.65
C LEU A 340 -20.66 28.76 0.32
N SER A 341 -19.78 29.76 0.35
CA SER A 341 -18.87 30.01 -0.75
C SER A 341 -17.85 28.88 -0.88
N VAL A 342 -17.30 28.71 -2.07
CA VAL A 342 -16.35 27.62 -2.39
C VAL A 342 -15.15 27.63 -1.44
N ALA A 343 -14.62 28.82 -1.11
CA ALA A 343 -13.52 28.96 -0.15
C ALA A 343 -13.89 28.41 1.24
N LYS A 344 -15.10 28.72 1.74
CA LYS A 344 -15.60 28.20 3.02
C LYS A 344 -15.85 26.69 2.96
N ILE A 345 -16.32 26.16 1.83
CA ILE A 345 -16.47 24.71 1.62
C ILE A 345 -15.10 24.02 1.78
N GLY A 346 -14.04 24.54 1.18
CA GLY A 346 -12.70 23.99 1.35
C GLY A 346 -12.21 23.96 2.79
N LEU A 347 -12.46 25.01 3.55
CA LEU A 347 -12.15 25.04 4.99
C LEU A 347 -12.95 23.98 5.78
N CYS A 348 -14.20 23.71 5.39
CA CYS A 348 -15.02 22.67 6.01
C CYS A 348 -14.50 21.24 5.76
N PHE A 349 -13.62 21.03 4.77
CA PHE A 349 -12.95 19.74 4.57
C PHE A 349 -11.73 19.53 5.49
N LEU A 350 -11.21 20.58 6.13
CA LEU A 350 -10.05 20.49 7.03
C LEU A 350 -10.25 19.49 8.19
N PRO A 351 -11.35 19.52 8.95
CA PRO A 351 -11.54 18.55 10.03
C PRO A 351 -11.50 17.10 9.57
N ALA A 352 -12.14 16.77 8.44
CA ALA A 352 -12.11 15.44 7.85
C ALA A 352 -10.70 15.08 7.31
N GLY A 353 -9.99 16.04 6.72
CA GLY A 353 -8.62 15.86 6.24
C GLY A 353 -7.63 15.59 7.37
N ILE A 354 -7.66 16.38 8.45
CA ILE A 354 -6.83 16.18 9.65
C ILE A 354 -7.15 14.84 10.30
N SER A 355 -8.43 14.48 10.39
CA SER A 355 -8.87 13.18 10.91
C SER A 355 -8.34 12.02 10.08
N THR A 356 -8.29 12.15 8.76
CA THR A 356 -7.71 11.15 7.86
C THR A 356 -6.20 10.97 8.11
N LEU A 357 -5.45 12.06 8.27
CA LEU A 357 -4.02 12.00 8.62
C LEU A 357 -3.80 11.32 9.98
N THR A 358 -4.54 11.77 10.99
CA THR A 358 -4.48 11.21 12.35
C THR A 358 -4.81 9.71 12.34
N SER A 359 -5.83 9.32 11.57
CA SER A 359 -6.25 7.93 11.39
C SER A 359 -5.11 7.05 10.88
N ILE A 360 -4.46 7.43 9.79
CA ILE A 360 -3.43 6.61 9.14
C ILE A 360 -2.20 6.49 10.04
N ILE A 361 -1.79 7.58 10.70
CA ILE A 361 -0.64 7.59 11.62
C ILE A 361 -0.94 6.72 12.85
N SER A 362 -2.10 6.90 13.48
CA SER A 362 -2.49 6.15 14.67
C SER A 362 -2.71 4.67 14.38
N ALA A 363 -3.40 4.37 13.27
CA ALA A 363 -3.63 3.00 12.82
C ALA A 363 -2.30 2.27 12.52
N GLY A 364 -1.36 2.93 11.82
CA GLY A 364 -0.06 2.35 11.53
C GLY A 364 0.77 2.04 12.79
N ARG A 365 0.80 2.99 13.74
CA ARG A 365 1.48 2.78 15.04
C ARG A 365 0.85 1.65 15.85
N TYR A 366 -0.49 1.63 15.92
CA TYR A 366 -1.22 0.58 16.62
C TYR A 366 -0.97 -0.80 16.00
N LEU A 367 -1.01 -0.92 14.67
CA LEU A 367 -0.74 -2.17 13.97
C LEU A 367 0.66 -2.72 14.26
N ASN A 368 1.66 -1.86 14.26
CA ASN A 368 3.03 -2.26 14.56
C ASN A 368 3.18 -2.72 16.00
N TRP A 369 2.58 -1.99 16.94
CA TRP A 369 2.57 -2.38 18.36
C TRP A 369 1.82 -3.70 18.57
N SER A 370 0.60 -3.84 18.03
CA SER A 370 -0.21 -5.06 18.14
C SER A 370 0.52 -6.28 17.57
N TYR A 371 1.11 -6.13 16.38
CA TYR A 371 1.87 -7.20 15.75
C TYR A 371 3.08 -7.62 16.59
N ARG A 372 3.90 -6.67 17.04
CA ARG A 372 5.10 -6.95 17.87
C ARG A 372 4.70 -7.65 19.16
N THR A 373 3.72 -7.14 19.87
CA THR A 373 3.27 -7.71 21.16
C THR A 373 2.75 -9.14 20.99
N ARG A 374 1.92 -9.38 19.96
CA ARG A 374 1.38 -10.72 19.69
C ARG A 374 2.45 -11.67 19.17
N LYS A 375 3.41 -11.19 18.36
CA LYS A 375 4.51 -12.00 17.86
C LYS A 375 5.43 -12.46 18.98
N VAL A 376 5.75 -11.59 19.94
CA VAL A 376 6.56 -11.96 21.13
C VAL A 376 5.83 -13.01 21.96
N LYS A 377 4.53 -12.83 22.23
CA LYS A 377 3.73 -13.84 22.96
C LYS A 377 3.68 -15.17 22.21
N TYR A 378 3.48 -15.14 20.90
CA TYR A 378 3.49 -16.33 20.06
C TYR A 378 4.86 -17.03 20.07
N ASN A 379 5.96 -16.29 19.97
CA ASN A 379 7.30 -16.88 19.98
C ASN A 379 7.64 -17.56 21.32
N ARG A 380 7.16 -17.02 22.45
CA ARG A 380 7.29 -17.68 23.75
C ARG A 380 6.45 -18.96 23.80
N TRP A 381 5.19 -18.86 23.44
CA TRP A 381 4.26 -19.99 23.41
C TRP A 381 4.73 -21.11 22.48
N ILE A 382 5.22 -20.81 21.28
CA ILE A 382 5.67 -21.86 20.34
C ILE A 382 6.92 -22.56 20.84
N LYS A 383 7.85 -21.85 21.52
CA LYS A 383 9.03 -22.46 22.15
C LYS A 383 8.62 -23.43 23.28
N GLU A 384 7.64 -23.05 24.09
CA GLU A 384 7.10 -23.93 25.14
C GLU A 384 6.46 -25.19 24.55
N GLN A 385 5.68 -25.03 23.48
CA GLN A 385 5.07 -26.16 22.77
C GLN A 385 6.12 -27.05 22.10
N GLU A 386 7.15 -26.45 21.51
CA GLU A 386 8.25 -27.20 20.90
C GLU A 386 8.99 -28.05 21.96
N LEU A 387 9.28 -27.51 23.14
CA LEU A 387 9.87 -28.25 24.25
C LEU A 387 8.97 -29.41 24.71
N GLN A 388 7.68 -29.18 24.91
CA GLN A 388 6.71 -30.22 25.28
C GLN A 388 6.62 -31.33 24.23
N LEU A 389 6.63 -30.97 22.94
CA LEU A 389 6.63 -31.92 21.84
C LEU A 389 7.94 -32.70 21.74
N MET A 390 9.08 -32.05 21.99
CA MET A 390 10.39 -32.71 22.06
C MET A 390 10.43 -33.77 23.18
N GLU A 391 9.92 -33.47 24.36
CA GLU A 391 9.78 -34.40 25.46
C GLU A 391 8.86 -35.60 25.06
N LYS A 392 7.71 -35.30 24.47
CA LYS A 392 6.73 -36.31 24.06
C LYS A 392 7.26 -37.26 22.97
N TYR A 393 8.02 -36.74 22.02
CA TYR A 393 8.57 -37.50 20.88
C TYR A 393 10.05 -37.88 21.05
N LYS A 394 10.54 -37.95 22.30
CA LYS A 394 11.88 -38.41 22.67
C LYS A 394 13.01 -37.76 21.89
N GLY A 395 12.89 -36.46 21.61
CA GLY A 395 13.94 -35.67 20.96
C GLY A 395 13.99 -35.76 19.44
N ASP A 396 13.02 -36.39 18.77
CA ASP A 396 12.95 -36.46 17.31
C ASP A 396 12.58 -35.09 16.70
N LYS A 397 13.62 -34.30 16.40
CA LYS A 397 13.48 -32.94 15.84
C LYS A 397 12.71 -32.89 14.52
N ASN A 398 12.87 -33.90 13.66
CA ASN A 398 12.22 -33.92 12.36
C ASN A 398 10.71 -34.13 12.50
N LYS A 399 10.28 -35.05 13.35
CA LYS A 399 8.88 -35.28 13.66
C LYS A 399 8.20 -34.07 14.32
N VAL A 400 8.89 -33.42 15.26
CA VAL A 400 8.38 -32.22 15.92
C VAL A 400 8.24 -31.06 14.93
N ALA A 401 9.23 -30.83 14.07
CA ALA A 401 9.17 -29.82 13.00
C ALA A 401 8.02 -30.10 12.01
N GLU A 402 7.87 -31.35 11.57
CA GLU A 402 6.78 -31.75 10.67
C GLU A 402 5.40 -31.52 11.32
N LEU A 403 5.24 -31.86 12.59
CA LEU A 403 3.99 -31.66 13.34
C LEU A 403 3.65 -30.18 13.50
N ILE A 404 4.63 -29.36 13.78
CA ILE A 404 4.46 -27.89 13.90
C ILE A 404 4.08 -27.31 12.53
N HIS A 405 4.73 -27.73 11.44
CA HIS A 405 4.43 -27.25 10.09
C HIS A 405 3.13 -27.79 9.51
N SER A 406 2.71 -29.01 9.89
CA SER A 406 1.50 -29.63 9.34
C SER A 406 0.20 -29.21 10.01
N ASN A 407 0.26 -28.57 11.18
CA ASN A 407 -0.94 -28.23 11.96
C ASN A 407 -1.14 -26.73 12.08
N SER A 408 -2.31 -26.25 11.64
CA SER A 408 -2.70 -24.83 11.73
C SER A 408 -2.68 -24.29 13.17
N HIS A 409 -2.78 -25.18 14.19
CA HIS A 409 -2.74 -24.76 15.60
C HIS A 409 -1.45 -24.03 15.96
N TYR A 410 -0.33 -24.46 15.41
CA TYR A 410 1.00 -23.89 15.68
C TYR A 410 1.36 -22.68 14.78
N THR A 411 0.50 -22.28 13.85
CA THR A 411 0.75 -21.13 12.95
C THR A 411 0.40 -19.80 13.63
N PHE A 412 1.15 -18.74 13.35
CA PHE A 412 0.86 -17.40 13.86
C PHE A 412 -0.44 -16.85 13.24
N ASN A 413 -1.36 -16.35 14.07
CA ASN A 413 -2.60 -15.75 13.61
C ASN A 413 -2.39 -14.30 13.16
N LEU A 414 -1.96 -14.14 11.89
CA LEU A 414 -1.70 -12.84 11.28
C LEU A 414 -2.98 -12.01 11.13
N VAL A 415 -4.09 -12.67 10.78
CA VAL A 415 -5.40 -12.02 10.58
C VAL A 415 -5.86 -11.33 11.86
N GLU A 416 -5.80 -12.03 12.97
CA GLU A 416 -6.17 -11.49 14.29
C GLU A 416 -5.22 -10.35 14.71
N ALA A 417 -3.90 -10.51 14.47
CA ALA A 417 -2.91 -9.51 14.83
C ALA A 417 -3.13 -8.17 14.10
N ARG A 418 -3.72 -8.18 12.91
CA ARG A 418 -3.96 -7.01 12.07
C ARG A 418 -5.39 -6.48 12.11
N LEU A 419 -6.41 -7.34 12.26
CA LEU A 419 -7.81 -6.93 12.16
C LEU A 419 -8.55 -6.83 13.50
N HIS A 420 -7.93 -7.20 14.61
CA HIS A 420 -8.59 -7.14 15.92
C HIS A 420 -9.28 -5.79 16.22
N PRO A 421 -8.66 -4.61 15.96
CA PRO A 421 -9.30 -3.31 16.23
C PRO A 421 -10.34 -2.92 15.17
N ALA A 422 -10.38 -3.62 14.03
CA ALA A 422 -11.24 -3.25 12.90
C ALA A 422 -12.73 -3.34 13.27
N PHE A 423 -13.12 -4.24 14.16
CA PHE A 423 -14.50 -4.38 14.60
C PHE A 423 -15.04 -3.11 15.29
N VAL A 424 -14.28 -2.59 16.24
CA VAL A 424 -14.66 -1.37 16.98
C VAL A 424 -14.65 -0.16 16.05
N THR A 425 -13.61 -0.02 15.22
CA THR A 425 -13.50 1.11 14.28
C THR A 425 -14.61 1.09 13.23
N LEU A 426 -15.05 -0.09 12.79
CA LEU A 426 -16.16 -0.24 11.85
C LEU A 426 -17.50 0.21 12.46
N LEU A 427 -17.78 -0.16 13.70
CA LEU A 427 -18.99 0.29 14.40
C LEU A 427 -18.96 1.80 14.64
N LEU A 428 -17.82 2.35 15.10
CA LEU A 428 -17.70 3.78 15.34
C LEU A 428 -17.81 4.60 14.05
N SER A 429 -17.24 4.13 12.93
CA SER A 429 -17.40 4.81 11.64
C SER A 429 -18.86 4.81 11.17
N SER A 430 -19.58 3.69 11.37
CA SER A 430 -20.99 3.57 11.00
C SER A 430 -21.87 4.50 11.83
N ILE A 431 -21.61 4.61 13.14
CA ILE A 431 -22.28 5.58 14.02
C ILE A 431 -22.01 7.00 13.52
N GLY A 432 -20.75 7.31 13.17
CA GLY A 432 -20.36 8.62 12.66
C GLY A 432 -21.08 9.00 11.36
N PHE A 433 -21.17 8.08 10.38
CA PHE A 433 -21.88 8.33 9.13
C PHE A 433 -23.38 8.46 9.33
N THR A 434 -23.99 7.65 10.19
CA THR A 434 -25.40 7.78 10.54
C THR A 434 -25.68 9.14 11.18
N ALA A 435 -24.90 9.53 12.19
CA ALA A 435 -25.02 10.84 12.84
C ALA A 435 -24.86 11.99 11.85
N PHE A 436 -23.88 11.91 10.93
CA PHE A 436 -23.69 12.89 9.86
C PHE A 436 -24.95 13.02 8.99
N GLY A 437 -25.52 11.91 8.54
CA GLY A 437 -26.74 11.92 7.71
C GLY A 437 -27.93 12.58 8.39
N TRP A 438 -28.16 12.30 9.68
CA TRP A 438 -29.25 12.92 10.45
C TRP A 438 -28.97 14.38 10.77
N CYS A 439 -27.74 14.76 11.11
CA CYS A 439 -27.35 16.17 11.29
C CYS A 439 -27.68 17.02 10.05
N ILE A 440 -27.40 16.49 8.87
CA ILE A 440 -27.75 17.16 7.61
C ILE A 440 -29.26 17.22 7.42
N SER A 441 -29.99 16.12 7.67
CA SER A 441 -31.43 16.05 7.44
C SER A 441 -32.19 17.09 8.28
N VAL A 442 -31.82 17.25 9.55
CA VAL A 442 -32.45 18.19 10.50
C VAL A 442 -31.88 19.61 10.35
N LYS A 443 -30.84 19.83 9.54
CA LYS A 443 -30.14 21.13 9.38
C LYS A 443 -29.59 21.65 10.72
N THR A 444 -28.78 20.81 11.40
CA THR A 444 -28.09 21.20 12.63
C THR A 444 -27.05 22.30 12.37
N PRO A 445 -26.49 22.95 13.41
CA PRO A 445 -25.38 23.87 13.25
C PRO A 445 -24.21 23.23 12.49
N LEU A 446 -23.51 24.03 11.68
CA LEU A 446 -22.40 23.57 10.83
C LEU A 446 -21.34 22.80 11.61
N ALA A 447 -21.04 23.21 12.85
CA ALA A 447 -20.07 22.54 13.71
C ALA A 447 -20.40 21.06 13.95
N ALA A 448 -21.68 20.73 14.19
CA ALA A 448 -22.12 19.34 14.39
C ALA A 448 -21.89 18.49 13.15
N VAL A 449 -22.19 19.03 11.96
CA VAL A 449 -21.93 18.33 10.68
C VAL A 449 -20.44 18.07 10.48
N LEU A 450 -19.59 19.06 10.79
CA LEU A 450 -18.14 18.93 10.64
C LEU A 450 -17.52 17.96 11.66
N CYS A 451 -17.98 17.99 12.91
CA CYS A 451 -17.53 17.05 13.95
C CYS A 451 -17.92 15.60 13.61
N THR A 452 -19.15 15.36 13.18
CA THR A 452 -19.58 14.02 12.78
C THR A 452 -18.87 13.53 11.52
N SER A 453 -18.60 14.42 10.55
CA SER A 453 -17.80 14.14 9.36
C SER A 453 -16.35 13.77 9.72
N ALA A 454 -15.73 14.51 10.62
CA ALA A 454 -14.38 14.26 11.11
C ALA A 454 -14.28 12.91 11.85
N PHE A 455 -15.25 12.65 12.74
CA PHE A 455 -15.35 11.40 13.49
C PHE A 455 -15.51 10.19 12.56
N ALA A 456 -16.45 10.25 11.61
CA ALA A 456 -16.65 9.21 10.62
C ALA A 456 -15.40 8.95 9.77
N SER A 457 -14.72 10.01 9.31
CA SER A 457 -13.50 9.92 8.51
C SER A 457 -12.34 9.30 9.29
N LEU A 458 -12.21 9.62 10.58
CA LEU A 458 -11.18 9.06 11.46
C LEU A 458 -11.25 7.53 11.48
N PHE A 459 -12.38 6.96 11.84
CA PHE A 459 -12.53 5.52 12.00
C PHE A 459 -12.62 4.77 10.67
N SER A 460 -13.18 5.39 9.63
CA SER A 460 -13.24 4.82 8.29
C SER A 460 -11.85 4.56 7.71
N ASN A 461 -10.95 5.52 7.81
CA ASN A 461 -9.59 5.40 7.28
C ASN A 461 -8.71 4.43 8.09
N CYS A 462 -9.01 4.20 9.39
CA CYS A 462 -8.37 3.13 10.16
C CYS A 462 -8.63 1.75 9.53
N ILE A 463 -9.87 1.45 9.16
CA ILE A 463 -10.25 0.15 8.56
C ILE A 463 -9.53 -0.05 7.22
N LEU A 464 -9.46 0.99 6.40
CA LEU A 464 -8.73 0.94 5.12
C LEU A 464 -7.25 0.63 5.32
N THR A 465 -6.62 1.23 6.34
CA THR A 465 -5.23 0.99 6.70
C THR A 465 -5.01 -0.44 7.18
N PHE A 466 -5.89 -0.97 8.04
CA PHE A 466 -5.81 -2.35 8.53
C PHE A 466 -5.95 -3.36 7.38
N SER A 467 -6.93 -3.17 6.52
CA SER A 467 -7.19 -4.04 5.37
C SER A 467 -6.04 -4.03 4.37
N THR A 468 -5.52 -2.86 4.02
CA THR A 468 -4.40 -2.73 3.08
C THR A 468 -3.14 -3.40 3.63
N THR A 469 -2.85 -3.21 4.92
CA THR A 469 -1.68 -3.81 5.57
C THR A 469 -1.80 -5.33 5.59
N LEU A 470 -2.97 -5.85 5.95
CA LEU A 470 -3.19 -7.30 5.98
C LEU A 470 -3.04 -7.93 4.59
N ILE A 471 -3.58 -7.30 3.53
CA ILE A 471 -3.45 -7.79 2.15
C ILE A 471 -1.98 -7.90 1.74
N VAL A 472 -1.17 -6.89 2.05
CA VAL A 472 0.27 -6.89 1.75
C VAL A 472 0.99 -7.99 2.52
N ASP A 473 0.65 -8.19 3.79
CA ASP A 473 1.26 -9.22 4.64
C ASP A 473 0.86 -10.66 4.21
N LEU A 474 -0.36 -10.86 3.70
CA LEU A 474 -0.83 -12.16 3.20
C LEU A 474 -0.18 -12.55 1.87
N PHE A 475 0.21 -11.58 1.04
CA PHE A 475 0.77 -11.78 -0.30
C PHE A 475 2.06 -11.01 -0.54
N PRO A 476 3.14 -11.28 0.21
CA PRO A 476 4.38 -10.49 0.10
C PRO A 476 5.03 -10.57 -1.30
N SER A 477 4.89 -11.71 -2.00
CA SER A 477 5.41 -11.90 -3.37
C SER A 477 4.55 -11.24 -4.46
N LYS A 478 3.24 -11.00 -4.19
CA LYS A 478 2.27 -10.42 -5.13
C LYS A 478 1.55 -9.20 -4.53
N ALA A 479 2.21 -8.48 -3.64
CA ALA A 479 1.61 -7.36 -2.89
C ALA A 479 1.05 -6.26 -3.81
N SER A 480 1.73 -5.95 -4.92
CA SER A 480 1.27 -4.97 -5.92
C SER A 480 -0.04 -5.40 -6.58
N THR A 481 -0.14 -6.68 -7.01
CA THR A 481 -1.35 -7.22 -7.64
C THR A 481 -2.52 -7.26 -6.66
N ALA A 482 -2.28 -7.67 -5.42
CA ALA A 482 -3.30 -7.76 -4.39
C ALA A 482 -3.83 -6.36 -3.98
N THR A 483 -2.94 -5.37 -3.88
CA THR A 483 -3.33 -3.96 -3.63
C THR A 483 -4.07 -3.37 -4.84
N GLY A 484 -3.68 -3.73 -6.06
CA GLY A 484 -4.40 -3.35 -7.29
C GLY A 484 -5.83 -3.90 -7.32
N CYS A 485 -6.02 -5.15 -6.91
CA CYS A 485 -7.34 -5.78 -6.77
C CYS A 485 -8.21 -5.05 -5.73
N LEU A 486 -7.63 -4.68 -4.57
CA LEU A 486 -8.33 -3.87 -3.57
C LEU A 486 -8.74 -2.51 -4.15
N ASN A 487 -7.84 -1.86 -4.90
CA ASN A 487 -8.14 -0.57 -5.52
C ASN A 487 -9.27 -0.68 -6.55
N LEU A 488 -9.26 -1.73 -7.39
CA LEU A 488 -10.32 -2.00 -8.37
C LEU A 488 -11.68 -2.14 -7.66
N PHE A 489 -11.76 -3.01 -6.66
CA PHE A 489 -13.01 -3.31 -5.97
C PHE A 489 -13.59 -2.09 -5.25
N ARG A 490 -12.77 -1.36 -4.48
CA ARG A 490 -13.21 -0.15 -3.76
C ARG A 490 -13.66 0.96 -4.69
N CYS A 491 -12.99 1.14 -5.83
CA CYS A 491 -13.34 2.18 -6.80
C CYS A 491 -14.64 1.86 -7.54
N LEU A 492 -14.86 0.59 -7.92
CA LEU A 492 -16.11 0.18 -8.58
C LEU A 492 -17.32 0.32 -7.64
N LEU A 493 -17.20 -0.09 -6.38
CA LEU A 493 -18.27 0.12 -5.39
C LEU A 493 -18.53 1.61 -5.14
N SER A 494 -17.48 2.44 -5.08
CA SER A 494 -17.64 3.89 -4.94
C SER A 494 -18.37 4.50 -6.13
N ALA A 495 -18.06 4.06 -7.35
CA ALA A 495 -18.75 4.50 -8.55
C ALA A 495 -20.26 4.19 -8.48
N ILE A 496 -20.63 2.97 -8.03
CA ILE A 496 -22.03 2.56 -7.87
C ILE A 496 -22.75 3.43 -6.84
N PHE A 497 -22.16 3.63 -5.66
CA PHE A 497 -22.81 4.36 -4.57
C PHE A 497 -22.94 5.85 -4.88
N ILE A 498 -21.95 6.45 -5.53
CA ILE A 498 -22.02 7.87 -5.96
C ILE A 498 -23.05 8.06 -7.08
N ALA A 499 -23.12 7.13 -8.04
CA ALA A 499 -24.12 7.16 -9.10
C ALA A 499 -25.55 7.08 -8.55
N ALA A 500 -25.77 6.28 -7.50
CA ALA A 500 -27.07 6.10 -6.86
C ALA A 500 -27.43 7.24 -5.88
N LEU A 501 -26.45 8.06 -5.45
CA LEU A 501 -26.61 9.00 -4.33
C LEU A 501 -27.80 9.93 -4.50
N THR A 502 -27.95 10.62 -5.62
CA THR A 502 -29.00 11.60 -5.84
C THR A 502 -30.40 10.96 -5.74
N LYS A 503 -30.59 9.82 -6.43
CA LYS A 503 -31.88 9.07 -6.37
C LYS A 503 -32.19 8.53 -4.97
N MET A 504 -31.17 8.10 -4.24
CA MET A 504 -31.35 7.66 -2.86
C MET A 504 -31.74 8.84 -1.95
N VAL A 505 -31.14 10.00 -2.13
CA VAL A 505 -31.45 11.21 -1.34
C VAL A 505 -32.88 11.71 -1.61
N GLU A 506 -33.35 11.66 -2.86
CA GLU A 506 -34.71 12.01 -3.23
C GLU A 506 -35.76 11.13 -2.52
N LYS A 507 -35.51 9.81 -2.44
CA LYS A 507 -36.44 8.85 -1.83
C LYS A 507 -36.33 8.78 -0.30
N MET A 508 -35.13 8.83 0.28
CA MET A 508 -34.87 8.49 1.68
C MET A 508 -34.31 9.67 2.49
N ARG A 509 -34.10 10.83 1.89
CA ARG A 509 -33.37 11.97 2.47
C ARG A 509 -31.95 11.56 2.93
N TYR A 510 -31.10 12.51 3.29
CA TYR A 510 -29.72 12.21 3.72
C TYR A 510 -29.64 11.29 4.94
N GLY A 511 -30.51 11.47 5.93
CA GLY A 511 -30.57 10.60 7.13
C GLY A 511 -30.79 9.13 6.77
N GLY A 512 -31.80 8.86 5.94
CA GLY A 512 -32.09 7.50 5.46
C GLY A 512 -30.96 6.89 4.65
N VAL A 513 -30.37 7.67 3.73
CA VAL A 513 -29.23 7.20 2.89
C VAL A 513 -28.06 6.77 3.78
N PHE A 514 -27.61 7.62 4.70
CA PHE A 514 -26.45 7.29 5.53
C PHE A 514 -26.77 6.21 6.58
N THR A 515 -28.01 6.10 7.05
CA THR A 515 -28.43 4.95 7.88
C THR A 515 -28.38 3.64 7.08
N PHE A 516 -28.87 3.63 5.84
CA PHE A 516 -28.81 2.47 4.96
C PHE A 516 -27.36 2.06 4.64
N LEU A 517 -26.50 3.01 4.23
CA LEU A 517 -25.09 2.74 3.96
C LEU A 517 -24.36 2.24 5.20
N SER A 518 -24.63 2.83 6.36
CA SER A 518 -24.07 2.40 7.64
C SER A 518 -24.56 1.02 8.06
N ALA A 519 -25.80 0.66 7.77
CA ALA A 519 -26.34 -0.67 8.03
C ALA A 519 -25.62 -1.73 7.18
N ILE A 520 -25.40 -1.45 5.89
CA ILE A 520 -24.63 -2.34 5.00
C ILE A 520 -23.18 -2.47 5.48
N THR A 521 -22.52 -1.37 5.81
CA THR A 521 -21.14 -1.42 6.33
C THR A 521 -21.08 -2.10 7.69
N SER A 522 -22.04 -1.89 8.58
CA SER A 522 -22.12 -2.60 9.86
C SER A 522 -22.38 -4.09 9.67
N SER A 523 -23.22 -4.50 8.71
CA SER A 523 -23.44 -5.92 8.42
C SER A 523 -22.15 -6.63 7.97
N SER A 524 -21.19 -5.91 7.38
CA SER A 524 -19.88 -6.47 7.05
C SER A 524 -19.05 -6.85 8.29
N SER A 525 -19.47 -6.43 9.51
CA SER A 525 -18.89 -6.91 10.77
C SER A 525 -19.07 -8.42 10.98
N LEU A 526 -20.13 -9.01 10.41
CA LEU A 526 -20.34 -10.45 10.42
C LEU A 526 -19.27 -11.16 9.60
N LEU A 527 -18.92 -10.59 8.44
CA LEU A 527 -17.83 -11.10 7.60
C LEU A 527 -16.48 -10.94 8.30
N LEU A 528 -16.29 -9.82 9.01
CA LEU A 528 -15.09 -9.59 9.82
C LEU A 528 -14.97 -10.60 10.96
N PHE A 529 -16.08 -10.88 11.67
CA PHE A 529 -16.10 -11.88 12.72
C PHE A 529 -15.78 -13.28 12.18
N TYR A 530 -16.36 -13.66 11.04
CA TYR A 530 -16.04 -14.90 10.37
C TYR A 530 -14.55 -15.00 10.01
N LEU A 531 -13.97 -13.90 9.49
CA LEU A 531 -12.57 -13.85 9.11
C LEU A 531 -11.64 -13.92 10.35
N LEU A 532 -11.99 -13.28 11.45
CA LEU A 532 -11.24 -13.36 12.71
C LEU A 532 -11.26 -14.78 13.29
N LYS A 533 -12.38 -15.48 13.20
CA LYS A 533 -12.54 -16.84 13.71
C LYS A 533 -11.82 -17.89 12.83
N ASN A 534 -11.98 -17.81 11.52
CA ASN A 534 -11.53 -18.84 10.57
C ASN A 534 -10.28 -18.44 9.77
N GLY A 535 -9.83 -17.18 9.83
CA GLY A 535 -8.76 -16.65 8.98
C GLY A 535 -7.42 -17.36 9.15
N LYS A 536 -7.11 -17.85 10.35
CA LYS A 536 -5.92 -18.66 10.63
C LYS A 536 -5.94 -19.96 9.81
N GLN A 537 -7.08 -20.68 9.82
CA GLN A 537 -7.25 -21.93 9.09
C GLN A 537 -7.22 -21.69 7.57
N LEU A 538 -7.94 -20.68 7.10
CA LEU A 538 -7.98 -20.33 5.67
C LEU A 538 -6.58 -19.99 5.14
N SER A 539 -5.80 -19.19 5.89
CA SER A 539 -4.42 -18.84 5.53
C SER A 539 -3.51 -20.06 5.48
N PHE A 540 -3.66 -20.99 6.42
CA PHE A 540 -2.91 -22.23 6.47
C PHE A 540 -3.24 -23.14 5.28
N ASP A 541 -4.52 -23.34 4.97
CA ASP A 541 -4.97 -24.18 3.86
C ASP A 541 -4.48 -23.64 2.51
N ARG A 542 -4.45 -22.30 2.35
CA ARG A 542 -3.90 -21.65 1.17
C ARG A 542 -2.40 -21.90 1.01
N ILE A 543 -1.59 -21.73 2.06
CA ILE A 543 -0.15 -21.97 2.02
C ILE A 543 0.10 -23.44 1.60
N ARG A 544 -0.59 -24.37 2.23
CA ARG A 544 -0.48 -25.80 1.92
C ARG A 544 -0.90 -26.15 0.48
N ALA A 545 -1.92 -25.47 -0.06
CA ALA A 545 -2.34 -25.64 -1.45
C ALA A 545 -1.27 -25.13 -2.44
N ASN A 546 -0.64 -24.00 -2.12
CA ASN A 546 0.44 -23.44 -2.93
C ASN A 546 1.69 -24.34 -2.93
N ASP A 547 2.08 -24.89 -1.78
CA ASP A 547 3.22 -25.80 -1.66
C ASP A 547 3.00 -27.09 -2.47
N LYS A 548 1.78 -27.65 -2.41
CA LYS A 548 1.40 -28.82 -3.23
C LYS A 548 1.44 -28.52 -4.74
N SER A 549 1.05 -27.32 -5.16
CA SER A 549 1.10 -26.92 -6.56
C SER A 549 2.53 -26.70 -7.06
N ALA A 550 3.40 -26.14 -6.21
CA ALA A 550 4.81 -25.96 -6.50
C ALA A 550 5.55 -27.32 -6.61
N GLY A 551 5.29 -28.25 -5.72
CA GLY A 551 5.84 -29.63 -5.79
C GLY A 551 5.40 -30.40 -7.04
N ARG A 552 4.14 -30.22 -7.50
CA ARG A 552 3.66 -30.81 -8.76
C ARG A 552 4.30 -30.18 -10.00
N SER A 553 4.66 -28.90 -9.97
CA SER A 553 5.33 -28.21 -11.09
C SER A 553 6.79 -28.65 -11.22
N VAL A 554 7.49 -28.90 -10.12
CA VAL A 554 8.86 -29.42 -10.10
C VAL A 554 8.90 -30.84 -10.67
N ASN A 555 7.98 -31.73 -10.29
CA ASN A 555 7.89 -33.09 -10.84
C ASN A 555 7.53 -33.12 -12.34
N LYS A 556 6.65 -32.23 -12.81
CA LYS A 556 6.33 -32.13 -14.24
C LYS A 556 7.51 -31.61 -15.10
N ASN A 557 8.40 -30.82 -14.52
CA ASN A 557 9.59 -30.33 -15.24
C ASN A 557 10.74 -31.36 -15.21
N SER A 558 10.83 -32.20 -14.20
CA SER A 558 11.77 -33.32 -14.15
C SER A 558 11.41 -34.46 -15.13
N GLU A 559 10.12 -34.67 -15.44
CA GLU A 559 9.64 -35.64 -16.44
C GLU A 559 9.79 -35.15 -17.90
N LYS A 560 10.12 -33.86 -18.13
CA LYS A 560 10.29 -33.26 -19.47
C LYS A 560 11.74 -33.09 -19.92
N VAL A 561 12.72 -33.62 -19.20
CA VAL A 561 14.10 -33.68 -19.69
C VAL A 561 14.19 -34.95 -20.59
N PRO A 562 14.29 -34.82 -21.93
CA PRO A 562 14.51 -35.96 -22.79
C PRO A 562 15.92 -36.50 -22.55
N THR A 563 16.04 -37.76 -22.34
CA THR A 563 17.28 -38.55 -22.33
C THR A 563 18.00 -38.46 -23.67
#